data_7dcf2424f37356966eca9e4bf62399e2
#
_entry.id   7dcf2424f37356966eca9e4bf62399e2
#
_cell.length_a   1.000
_cell.length_b   1.000
_cell.length_c   1.000
_cell.angle_alpha   90.00
_cell.angle_beta   90.00
_cell.angle_gamma   90.00
#
_symmetry.space_group_name_H-M   'P 1'
#
loop_
_entity.id
_entity.type
_entity.pdbx_description
1 polymer ?
#
loop_
_entity_poly.entity_id
_entity_poly.type
_entity_poly.pdbx_seq_one_letter_code
_entity_poly.pdbx_strand_id
1 'polypeptide(L)'
;MEQIHNESPDKGYRRIKDDLAHDHQIKVNEKRVLRICRSLDIKSTIKYRNNGCTRQAANPQHIARNNLNRHFHADMPNEKWETDVTEFKYYVGTEVHKLYLSAILDLYDRRIVSYVIRDHNDNPLVFDTLDAAIAANPGARPLFHSDRGFQYTNRVFYNKLKAAGMKQSMSRRGKCLDNSPMEGFWGILKRERYYGRRFTSRDELVQMIESYITYYNERRVQRNLGVLTPLEKHQLFKLAA
;
A
#
# COMPACT_ATOMS: atom_id res chain seq x y z
N MET A 1 4.65 -26.72 -2.13
CA MET A 1 3.55 -25.95 -2.72
C MET A 1 2.31 -25.99 -1.85
N GLU A 2 1.86 -27.16 -1.37
CA GLU A 2 0.75 -27.28 -0.42
C GLU A 2 1.00 -26.49 0.85
N GLN A 3 2.18 -26.58 1.44
CA GLN A 3 2.54 -25.79 2.61
C GLN A 3 2.39 -24.28 2.35
N ILE A 4 2.95 -23.76 1.24
CA ILE A 4 2.84 -22.33 0.85
C ILE A 4 1.37 -21.93 0.68
N HIS A 5 0.55 -22.82 0.10
CA HIS A 5 -0.88 -22.57 -0.10
C HIS A 5 -1.66 -22.59 1.22
N ASN A 6 -1.35 -23.51 2.13
CA ASN A 6 -1.99 -23.60 3.44
C ASN A 6 -1.69 -22.38 4.31
N GLU A 7 -0.47 -21.85 4.25
CA GLU A 7 -0.06 -20.63 4.94
C GLU A 7 -0.66 -19.37 4.29
N SER A 8 -0.85 -19.38 2.97
CA SER A 8 -1.33 -18.23 2.19
C SER A 8 -2.25 -18.67 1.03
N PRO A 9 -3.53 -19.00 1.31
CA PRO A 9 -4.46 -19.52 0.30
C PRO A 9 -4.79 -18.53 -0.82
N ASP A 10 -4.51 -17.25 -0.63
CA ASP A 10 -4.66 -16.18 -1.61
C ASP A 10 -3.60 -16.24 -2.74
N LYS A 11 -2.49 -16.98 -2.54
CA LYS A 11 -1.43 -17.08 -3.55
C LYS A 11 -1.83 -17.98 -4.72
N GLY A 12 -1.83 -17.41 -5.93
CA GLY A 12 -1.92 -18.20 -7.17
C GLY A 12 -0.57 -18.76 -7.58
N TYR A 13 -0.55 -19.67 -8.56
CA TYR A 13 0.64 -20.40 -9.02
C TYR A 13 1.85 -19.51 -9.34
N ARG A 14 1.65 -18.28 -9.79
CA ARG A 14 2.75 -17.34 -10.04
C ARG A 14 3.44 -16.88 -8.78
N ARG A 15 2.66 -16.53 -7.75
CA ARG A 15 3.21 -16.14 -6.44
C ARG A 15 3.84 -17.34 -5.72
N ILE A 16 3.23 -18.52 -5.82
CA ILE A 16 3.82 -19.77 -5.31
C ILE A 16 5.19 -20.03 -5.97
N LYS A 17 5.33 -19.81 -7.29
CA LYS A 17 6.63 -19.90 -7.97
C LYS A 17 7.65 -18.90 -7.41
N ASP A 18 7.22 -17.68 -7.14
CA ASP A 18 8.11 -16.63 -6.64
C ASP A 18 8.59 -16.97 -5.22
N ASP A 19 7.71 -17.47 -4.34
CA ASP A 19 8.07 -17.95 -3.01
C ASP A 19 9.01 -19.18 -3.05
N LEU A 20 8.78 -20.11 -3.97
CA LEU A 20 9.68 -21.24 -4.16
C LEU A 20 11.09 -20.79 -4.53
N ALA A 21 11.20 -19.77 -5.37
CA ALA A 21 12.49 -19.23 -5.76
C ALA A 21 13.16 -18.43 -4.63
N HIS A 22 12.38 -17.64 -3.88
CA HIS A 22 12.87 -16.75 -2.85
C HIS A 22 13.18 -17.48 -1.53
N ASP A 23 12.19 -18.19 -0.97
CA ASP A 23 12.30 -18.77 0.37
C ASP A 23 12.95 -20.15 0.38
N HIS A 24 12.79 -20.91 -0.72
CA HIS A 24 13.27 -22.28 -0.82
C HIS A 24 14.40 -22.47 -1.84
N GLN A 25 14.83 -21.40 -2.55
CA GLN A 25 15.85 -21.45 -3.59
C GLN A 25 15.56 -22.45 -4.73
N ILE A 26 14.28 -22.81 -4.92
CA ILE A 26 13.82 -23.75 -5.94
C ILE A 26 13.44 -23.01 -7.22
N LYS A 27 14.29 -23.05 -8.25
CA LYS A 27 14.02 -22.47 -9.57
C LYS A 27 13.22 -23.44 -10.43
N VAL A 28 11.95 -23.15 -10.67
CA VAL A 28 11.01 -23.97 -11.45
C VAL A 28 10.36 -23.16 -12.56
N ASN A 29 10.09 -23.81 -13.70
CA ASN A 29 9.34 -23.20 -14.79
C ASN A 29 7.87 -22.98 -14.36
N GLU A 30 7.31 -21.84 -14.73
CA GLU A 30 5.94 -21.44 -14.41
C GLU A 30 4.88 -22.46 -14.88
N LYS A 31 5.06 -23.05 -16.06
CA LYS A 31 4.18 -24.11 -16.59
C LYS A 31 4.17 -25.36 -15.70
N ARG A 32 5.34 -25.74 -15.13
CA ARG A 32 5.43 -26.88 -14.21
C ARG A 32 4.70 -26.60 -12.89
N VAL A 33 4.87 -25.41 -12.33
CA VAL A 33 4.15 -24.98 -11.11
C VAL A 33 2.65 -25.00 -11.35
N LEU A 34 2.18 -24.43 -12.47
CA LEU A 34 0.76 -24.43 -12.82
C LEU A 34 0.20 -25.86 -12.95
N ARG A 35 0.93 -26.78 -13.59
CA ARG A 35 0.50 -28.18 -13.72
C ARG A 35 0.36 -28.86 -12.36
N ILE A 36 1.33 -28.67 -11.47
CA ILE A 36 1.29 -29.25 -10.13
C ILE A 36 0.16 -28.62 -9.29
N CYS A 37 -0.01 -27.31 -9.35
CA CYS A 37 -1.14 -26.65 -8.67
C CYS A 37 -2.50 -27.22 -9.13
N ARG A 38 -2.65 -27.50 -10.42
CA ARG A 38 -3.86 -28.13 -10.96
C ARG A 38 -4.06 -29.58 -10.46
N SER A 39 -2.97 -30.37 -10.39
CA SER A 39 -3.06 -31.76 -9.88
C SER A 39 -3.37 -31.83 -8.39
N LEU A 40 -3.01 -30.82 -7.62
CA LEU A 40 -3.28 -30.68 -6.18
C LEU A 40 -4.55 -29.86 -5.88
N ASP A 41 -5.33 -29.48 -6.91
CA ASP A 41 -6.49 -28.58 -6.82
C ASP A 41 -6.21 -27.25 -6.10
N ILE A 42 -4.98 -26.78 -6.13
CA ILE A 42 -4.56 -25.51 -5.54
C ILE A 42 -5.07 -24.35 -6.40
N LYS A 43 -5.99 -23.56 -5.85
CA LYS A 43 -6.59 -22.36 -6.47
C LYS A 43 -6.51 -21.18 -5.51
N SER A 44 -6.16 -20.01 -6.05
CA SER A 44 -6.19 -18.77 -5.26
C SER A 44 -7.61 -18.44 -4.80
N THR A 45 -7.75 -18.07 -3.55
CA THR A 45 -9.04 -17.64 -2.95
C THR A 45 -9.38 -16.17 -3.21
N ILE A 46 -8.54 -15.43 -3.95
CA ILE A 46 -8.75 -14.01 -4.26
C ILE A 46 -10.07 -13.80 -5.01
N LYS A 47 -10.92 -12.91 -4.48
CA LYS A 47 -12.14 -12.44 -5.14
C LYS A 47 -11.94 -11.02 -5.67
N TYR A 48 -12.41 -10.76 -6.90
CA TYR A 48 -12.34 -9.44 -7.52
C TYR A 48 -13.59 -8.62 -7.18
N ARG A 49 -13.39 -7.38 -6.66
CA ARG A 49 -14.43 -6.35 -6.57
C ARG A 49 -13.83 -4.99 -6.90
N ASN A 50 -14.51 -4.21 -7.77
CA ASN A 50 -14.15 -2.82 -8.05
C ASN A 50 -15.02 -1.89 -7.19
N ASN A 51 -14.40 -1.18 -6.23
CA ASN A 51 -15.06 -0.07 -5.51
C ASN A 51 -14.02 1.03 -5.31
N GLY A 52 -14.15 2.13 -6.05
CA GLY A 52 -13.37 3.36 -5.82
C GLY A 52 -14.11 4.29 -4.85
N CYS A 53 -13.40 4.97 -3.97
CA CYS A 53 -13.98 5.91 -3.02
C CYS A 53 -12.99 7.06 -2.71
N THR A 54 -13.11 8.17 -3.44
CA THR A 54 -12.39 9.41 -3.13
C THR A 54 -13.39 10.56 -2.92
N ARG A 55 -13.35 11.24 -1.75
CA ARG A 55 -14.10 12.47 -1.50
C ARG A 55 -13.24 13.67 -1.86
N GLN A 56 -13.62 14.39 -2.92
CA GLN A 56 -12.96 15.64 -3.31
C GLN A 56 -13.31 16.77 -2.33
N ALA A 57 -12.35 17.69 -2.13
CA ALA A 57 -12.58 18.91 -1.36
C ALA A 57 -13.60 19.82 -2.09
N ALA A 58 -14.63 20.30 -1.37
CA ALA A 58 -15.58 21.28 -1.90
C ALA A 58 -14.89 22.63 -2.14
N ASN A 59 -14.01 23.06 -1.20
CA ASN A 59 -13.25 24.30 -1.27
C ASN A 59 -11.78 24.03 -0.94
N PRO A 60 -10.95 23.68 -1.95
CA PRO A 60 -9.53 23.42 -1.72
C PRO A 60 -8.80 24.72 -1.35
N GLN A 61 -8.03 24.70 -0.24
CA GLN A 61 -7.22 25.85 0.21
C GLN A 61 -5.90 25.97 -0.55
N HIS A 62 -5.37 24.83 -1.03
CA HIS A 62 -4.15 24.74 -1.81
C HIS A 62 -4.25 23.62 -2.85
N ILE A 63 -3.80 23.89 -4.07
CA ILE A 63 -3.70 22.87 -5.13
C ILE A 63 -2.28 22.93 -5.72
N ALA A 64 -1.53 21.85 -5.58
CA ALA A 64 -0.23 21.72 -6.20
C ALA A 64 -0.34 21.20 -7.64
N ARG A 65 0.65 21.58 -8.47
CA ARG A 65 0.81 21.03 -9.82
C ARG A 65 1.12 19.53 -9.75
N ASN A 66 0.66 18.75 -10.75
CA ASN A 66 1.07 17.36 -10.91
C ASN A 66 2.53 17.29 -11.42
N ASN A 67 3.48 17.26 -10.48
CA ASN A 67 4.90 17.15 -10.79
C ASN A 67 5.33 15.70 -11.01
N LEU A 68 4.62 14.71 -10.41
CA LEU A 68 4.89 13.29 -10.59
C LEU A 68 4.59 12.82 -12.02
N ASN A 69 3.49 13.35 -12.61
CA ASN A 69 3.08 13.10 -14.00
C ASN A 69 3.17 11.63 -14.43
N ARG A 70 2.77 10.70 -13.53
CA ARG A 70 2.84 9.24 -13.71
C ARG A 70 4.27 8.66 -13.86
N HIS A 71 5.30 9.41 -13.55
CA HIS A 71 6.67 8.88 -13.50
C HIS A 71 6.89 8.16 -12.16
N PHE A 72 6.27 6.97 -12.02
CA PHE A 72 6.26 6.17 -10.80
C PHE A 72 7.57 5.40 -10.55
N HIS A 73 8.57 5.57 -11.39
CA HIS A 73 9.91 5.07 -11.15
C HIS A 73 10.67 6.05 -10.27
N ALA A 74 11.43 5.52 -9.32
CA ALA A 74 12.38 6.24 -8.48
C ALA A 74 13.70 5.48 -8.49
N ASP A 75 14.81 6.20 -8.42
CA ASP A 75 16.16 5.62 -8.51
C ASP A 75 16.73 5.29 -7.12
N MET A 76 16.18 5.92 -6.07
CA MET A 76 16.60 5.70 -4.68
C MET A 76 15.44 5.78 -3.70
N PRO A 77 15.60 5.18 -2.48
CA PRO A 77 14.63 5.34 -1.41
C PRO A 77 14.42 6.80 -1.04
N ASN A 78 13.20 7.15 -0.66
CA ASN A 78 12.82 8.50 -0.24
C ASN A 78 12.95 9.59 -1.33
N GLU A 79 12.99 9.21 -2.61
CA GLU A 79 12.95 10.16 -3.74
C GLU A 79 11.52 10.61 -4.03
N LYS A 80 10.57 9.67 -4.01
CA LYS A 80 9.14 9.92 -4.32
C LYS A 80 8.26 9.11 -3.38
N TRP A 81 7.34 9.78 -2.71
CA TRP A 81 6.32 9.16 -1.87
C TRP A 81 4.93 9.40 -2.42
N GLU A 82 4.09 8.39 -2.38
CA GLU A 82 2.65 8.50 -2.64
C GLU A 82 1.85 8.24 -1.38
N THR A 83 0.72 8.93 -1.25
CA THR A 83 -0.20 8.76 -0.13
C THR A 83 -1.65 8.74 -0.60
N ASP A 84 -2.47 8.05 0.16
CA ASP A 84 -3.92 8.01 0.00
C ASP A 84 -4.59 7.50 1.28
N VAL A 85 -5.92 7.63 1.35
CA VAL A 85 -6.75 7.10 2.43
C VAL A 85 -7.72 6.09 1.87
N THR A 86 -7.85 4.95 2.56
CA THR A 86 -8.84 3.93 2.22
C THR A 86 -9.79 3.63 3.37
N GLU A 87 -11.04 3.29 3.05
CA GLU A 87 -12.09 2.91 4.00
C GLU A 87 -12.20 1.38 4.10
N PHE A 88 -12.37 0.90 5.33
CA PHE A 88 -12.78 -0.46 5.67
C PHE A 88 -14.07 -0.43 6.48
N LYS A 89 -14.76 -1.57 6.55
CA LYS A 89 -15.97 -1.74 7.34
C LYS A 89 -15.83 -2.96 8.24
N TYR A 90 -16.37 -2.85 9.47
CA TYR A 90 -16.57 -3.96 10.37
C TYR A 90 -18.00 -3.92 10.93
N TYR A 91 -18.44 -4.98 11.57
CA TYR A 91 -19.84 -5.18 11.94
C TYR A 91 -19.93 -5.55 13.41
N VAL A 92 -20.68 -4.78 14.19
CA VAL A 92 -21.03 -5.10 15.57
C VAL A 92 -22.52 -5.45 15.59
N GLY A 93 -22.83 -6.74 15.69
CA GLY A 93 -24.20 -7.20 15.48
C GLY A 93 -24.71 -6.87 14.08
N THR A 94 -25.74 -6.02 14.00
CA THR A 94 -26.34 -5.50 12.75
C THR A 94 -25.78 -4.16 12.31
N GLU A 95 -25.02 -3.48 13.16
CA GLU A 95 -24.45 -2.15 12.87
C GLU A 95 -23.20 -2.23 12.01
N VAL A 96 -23.08 -1.29 11.07
CA VAL A 96 -21.92 -1.16 10.19
C VAL A 96 -21.07 0.02 10.65
N HIS A 97 -19.86 -0.27 11.06
CA HIS A 97 -18.87 0.73 11.45
C HIS A 97 -17.80 0.89 10.38
N LYS A 98 -17.14 2.04 10.39
CA LYS A 98 -16.07 2.38 9.45
C LYS A 98 -14.75 2.54 10.15
N LEU A 99 -13.69 2.16 9.45
CA LEU A 99 -12.32 2.37 9.84
C LEU A 99 -11.55 2.93 8.63
N TYR A 100 -10.70 3.90 8.86
CA TYR A 100 -9.92 4.57 7.82
C TYR A 100 -8.44 4.31 8.03
N LEU A 101 -7.75 3.99 6.96
CA LEU A 101 -6.32 3.78 6.91
C LEU A 101 -5.72 4.82 5.97
N SER A 102 -4.83 5.66 6.49
CA SER A 102 -3.93 6.50 5.71
C SER A 102 -2.55 5.84 5.67
N ALA A 103 -1.89 5.81 4.53
CA ALA A 103 -0.53 5.30 4.43
C ALA A 103 0.30 6.08 3.41
N ILE A 104 1.63 6.00 3.56
CA ILE A 104 2.62 6.54 2.64
C ILE A 104 3.43 5.40 2.05
N LEU A 105 3.50 5.33 0.73
CA LEU A 105 4.23 4.35 -0.07
C LEU A 105 5.47 5.00 -0.71
N ASP A 106 6.63 4.41 -0.53
CA ASP A 106 7.84 4.77 -1.28
C ASP A 106 7.79 4.16 -2.68
N LEU A 107 8.04 4.97 -3.71
CA LEU A 107 7.97 4.50 -5.10
C LEU A 107 9.20 3.71 -5.55
N TYR A 108 10.31 3.78 -4.85
CA TYR A 108 11.53 3.02 -5.17
C TYR A 108 11.39 1.54 -4.78
N ASP A 109 11.15 1.30 -3.50
CA ASP A 109 11.13 -0.04 -2.92
C ASP A 109 9.73 -0.58 -2.65
N ARG A 110 8.69 0.24 -2.88
CA ARG A 110 7.28 -0.09 -2.63
C ARG A 110 6.97 -0.35 -1.15
N ARG A 111 7.82 0.05 -0.24
CA ARG A 111 7.61 -0.06 1.20
C ARG A 111 6.53 0.91 1.67
N ILE A 112 5.68 0.45 2.57
CA ILE A 112 4.85 1.36 3.37
C ILE A 112 5.75 2.00 4.42
N VAL A 113 5.99 3.30 4.24
CA VAL A 113 6.89 4.12 5.06
C VAL A 113 6.28 4.40 6.42
N SER A 114 5.00 4.74 6.43
CA SER A 114 4.19 4.99 7.62
C SER A 114 2.72 4.78 7.32
N TYR A 115 1.94 4.57 8.37
CA TYR A 115 0.48 4.50 8.30
C TYR A 115 -0.16 4.88 9.63
N VAL A 116 -1.41 5.33 9.58
CA VAL A 116 -2.26 5.58 10.75
C VAL A 116 -3.66 5.04 10.48
N ILE A 117 -4.27 4.46 11.52
CA ILE A 117 -5.63 3.91 11.50
C ILE A 117 -6.51 4.72 12.45
N ARG A 118 -7.66 5.23 11.98
CA ARG A 118 -8.62 5.99 12.78
C ARG A 118 -10.06 5.66 12.40
N ASP A 119 -10.98 5.97 13.33
CA ASP A 119 -12.42 5.77 13.11
C ASP A 119 -13.04 6.91 12.27
N HIS A 120 -12.29 8.00 12.06
CA HIS A 120 -12.73 9.16 11.29
C HIS A 120 -11.76 9.47 10.16
N ASN A 121 -12.33 9.86 8.99
CA ASN A 121 -11.57 10.37 7.86
C ASN A 121 -11.42 11.89 8.00
N ASP A 122 -10.46 12.31 8.79
CA ASP A 122 -10.21 13.70 9.19
C ASP A 122 -8.78 14.16 8.85
N ASN A 123 -8.47 15.41 9.12
CA ASN A 123 -7.12 15.97 8.91
C ASN A 123 -6.06 15.29 9.79
N PRO A 124 -6.31 15.04 11.11
CA PRO A 124 -5.35 14.33 11.96
C PRO A 124 -4.91 12.98 11.41
N LEU A 125 -5.80 12.20 10.78
CA LEU A 125 -5.45 10.91 10.17
C LEU A 125 -4.26 11.04 9.21
N VAL A 126 -4.28 12.03 8.32
CA VAL A 126 -3.26 12.24 7.29
C VAL A 126 -2.05 12.99 7.84
N PHE A 127 -2.27 13.94 8.77
CA PHE A 127 -1.18 14.71 9.37
C PHE A 127 -0.29 13.83 10.23
N ASP A 128 -0.86 12.96 11.06
CA ASP A 128 -0.11 12.02 11.88
C ASP A 128 0.63 10.98 11.02
N THR A 129 0.05 10.58 9.89
CA THR A 129 0.72 9.70 8.92
C THR A 129 1.97 10.35 8.36
N LEU A 130 1.90 11.64 8.01
CA LEU A 130 3.06 12.41 7.53
C LEU A 130 4.10 12.60 8.63
N ASP A 131 3.68 12.99 9.84
CA ASP A 131 4.58 13.20 10.97
C ASP A 131 5.35 11.92 11.33
N ALA A 132 4.67 10.77 11.33
CA ALA A 132 5.30 9.46 11.52
C ALA A 132 6.31 9.12 10.41
N ALA A 133 6.01 9.45 9.15
CA ALA A 133 6.95 9.24 8.04
C ALA A 133 8.22 10.11 8.17
N ILE A 134 8.06 11.38 8.56
CA ILE A 134 9.17 12.30 8.80
C ILE A 134 10.04 11.80 9.95
N ALA A 135 9.43 11.37 11.05
CA ALA A 135 10.14 10.85 12.22
C ALA A 135 10.93 9.56 11.91
N ALA A 136 10.35 8.67 11.09
CA ALA A 136 11.00 7.42 10.69
C ALA A 136 12.11 7.60 9.64
N ASN A 137 12.14 8.73 8.90
CA ASN A 137 13.12 9.02 7.85
C ASN A 137 13.66 10.45 7.98
N PRO A 138 14.48 10.74 9.01
CA PRO A 138 15.01 12.08 9.24
C PRO A 138 15.81 12.58 8.03
N GLY A 139 15.53 13.80 7.59
CA GLY A 139 16.23 14.43 6.46
C GLY A 139 15.73 14.02 5.07
N ALA A 140 14.78 13.07 4.94
CA ALA A 140 14.17 12.72 3.67
C ALA A 140 13.38 13.92 3.09
N ARG A 141 13.54 14.17 1.78
CA ARG A 141 12.87 15.27 1.07
C ARG A 141 12.21 14.77 -0.23
N PRO A 142 11.30 13.81 -0.16
CA PRO A 142 10.67 13.24 -1.35
C PRO A 142 9.82 14.26 -2.10
N LEU A 143 9.61 14.00 -3.38
CA LEU A 143 8.44 14.49 -4.09
C LEU A 143 7.22 13.78 -3.49
N PHE A 144 6.37 14.52 -2.77
CA PHE A 144 5.22 13.98 -2.06
C PHE A 144 3.95 14.09 -2.91
N HIS A 145 3.43 12.96 -3.38
CA HIS A 145 2.26 12.91 -4.26
C HIS A 145 1.01 12.40 -3.55
N SER A 146 -0.12 13.07 -3.80
CA SER A 146 -1.45 12.69 -3.30
C SER A 146 -2.53 12.92 -4.35
N ASP A 147 -3.74 12.46 -4.07
CA ASP A 147 -4.92 12.96 -4.73
C ASP A 147 -5.28 14.39 -4.27
N ARG A 148 -6.48 14.88 -4.66
CA ARG A 148 -7.02 16.18 -4.22
C ARG A 148 -8.04 16.04 -3.10
N GLY A 149 -7.88 15.07 -2.22
CA GLY A 149 -8.67 14.95 -1.01
C GLY A 149 -8.59 16.21 -0.14
N PHE A 150 -9.61 16.46 0.67
CA PHE A 150 -9.70 17.70 1.47
C PHE A 150 -8.54 17.83 2.47
N GLN A 151 -8.00 16.71 2.98
CA GLN A 151 -6.85 16.70 3.89
C GLN A 151 -5.59 17.22 3.20
N TYR A 152 -5.34 16.78 1.96
CA TYR A 152 -4.14 17.12 1.21
C TYR A 152 -4.17 18.54 0.63
N THR A 153 -5.37 19.09 0.40
CA THR A 153 -5.58 20.48 -0.04
C THR A 153 -5.60 21.48 1.12
N ASN A 154 -5.43 21.00 2.36
CA ASN A 154 -5.38 21.82 3.56
C ASN A 154 -4.06 22.62 3.64
N ARG A 155 -4.14 23.90 4.02
CA ARG A 155 -2.96 24.76 4.11
C ARG A 155 -1.97 24.35 5.21
N VAL A 156 -2.48 23.77 6.31
CA VAL A 156 -1.61 23.25 7.39
C VAL A 156 -0.80 22.08 6.87
N PHE A 157 -1.41 21.17 6.11
CA PHE A 157 -0.69 20.04 5.48
C PHE A 157 0.41 20.52 4.53
N TYR A 158 0.10 21.49 3.67
CA TYR A 158 1.09 22.11 2.79
C TYR A 158 2.26 22.73 3.56
N ASN A 159 1.96 23.44 4.65
CA ASN A 159 2.99 24.05 5.48
C ASN A 159 3.89 23.01 6.18
N LYS A 160 3.34 21.86 6.63
CA LYS A 160 4.09 20.74 7.17
C LYS A 160 5.06 20.17 6.13
N LEU A 161 4.61 19.91 4.90
CA LEU A 161 5.49 19.44 3.81
C LEU A 161 6.61 20.45 3.52
N LYS A 162 6.27 21.73 3.45
CA LYS A 162 7.25 22.80 3.20
C LYS A 162 8.30 22.89 4.32
N ALA A 163 7.87 22.79 5.57
CA ALA A 163 8.77 22.81 6.74
C ALA A 163 9.74 21.61 6.72
N ALA A 164 9.28 20.44 6.24
CA ALA A 164 10.10 19.25 6.04
C ALA A 164 10.98 19.30 4.76
N GLY A 165 10.91 20.38 3.97
CA GLY A 165 11.65 20.52 2.72
C GLY A 165 11.13 19.67 1.57
N MET A 166 9.90 19.14 1.69
CA MET A 166 9.26 18.30 0.69
C MET A 166 8.52 19.15 -0.35
N LYS A 167 8.48 18.67 -1.60
CA LYS A 167 7.73 19.29 -2.68
C LYS A 167 6.41 18.54 -2.88
N GLN A 168 5.29 19.26 -2.79
CA GLN A 168 3.98 18.67 -3.02
C GLN A 168 3.68 18.50 -4.51
N SER A 169 3.04 17.39 -4.84
CA SER A 169 2.48 17.05 -6.15
C SER A 169 1.07 16.51 -5.96
N MET A 170 0.14 16.84 -6.85
CA MET A 170 -1.24 16.35 -6.76
C MET A 170 -1.74 15.80 -8.09
N SER A 171 -2.52 14.73 -8.02
CA SER A 171 -3.22 14.15 -9.15
C SER A 171 -4.09 15.17 -9.87
N ARG A 172 -4.27 15.02 -11.17
CA ARG A 172 -5.23 15.81 -11.94
C ARG A 172 -6.66 15.42 -11.55
N ARG A 173 -7.58 16.37 -11.65
CA ARG A 173 -8.99 16.13 -11.33
C ARG A 173 -9.57 15.00 -12.18
N GLY A 174 -10.17 14.00 -11.55
CA GLY A 174 -10.79 12.86 -12.23
C GLY A 174 -9.83 11.91 -12.95
N LYS A 175 -8.53 11.96 -12.64
CA LYS A 175 -7.52 11.05 -13.19
C LYS A 175 -6.99 10.12 -12.10
N CYS A 176 -7.75 9.06 -11.78
CA CYS A 176 -7.36 8.04 -10.80
C CYS A 176 -5.99 7.42 -11.12
N LEU A 177 -5.66 7.21 -12.39
CA LEU A 177 -4.37 6.67 -12.80
C LEU A 177 -3.14 7.51 -12.37
N ASP A 178 -3.34 8.72 -11.89
CA ASP A 178 -2.24 9.56 -11.40
C ASP A 178 -1.75 9.14 -10.01
N ASN A 179 -2.49 8.26 -9.28
CA ASN A 179 -2.12 7.68 -7.98
C ASN A 179 -2.17 6.13 -7.99
N SER A 180 -1.88 5.53 -9.14
CA SER A 180 -2.08 4.11 -9.38
C SER A 180 -1.22 3.16 -8.52
N PRO A 181 0.04 3.45 -8.12
CA PRO A 181 0.78 2.60 -7.20
C PRO A 181 0.10 2.42 -5.85
N MET A 182 -0.41 3.52 -5.28
CA MET A 182 -1.10 3.47 -3.98
C MET A 182 -2.46 2.78 -4.08
N GLU A 183 -3.24 3.05 -5.15
CA GLU A 183 -4.47 2.32 -5.46
C GLU A 183 -4.20 0.82 -5.65
N GLY A 184 -3.07 0.48 -6.27
CA GLY A 184 -2.59 -0.89 -6.42
C GLY A 184 -2.34 -1.58 -5.08
N PHE A 185 -1.71 -0.89 -4.14
CA PHE A 185 -1.50 -1.40 -2.78
C PHE A 185 -2.82 -1.66 -2.05
N TRP A 186 -3.78 -0.71 -2.10
CA TRP A 186 -5.12 -0.93 -1.52
C TRP A 186 -5.83 -2.13 -2.14
N GLY A 187 -5.74 -2.25 -3.46
CA GLY A 187 -6.31 -3.38 -4.18
C GLY A 187 -5.72 -4.71 -3.73
N ILE A 188 -4.40 -4.78 -3.52
CA ILE A 188 -3.70 -5.98 -3.05
C ILE A 188 -4.12 -6.30 -1.62
N LEU A 189 -4.03 -5.37 -0.68
CA LEU A 189 -4.41 -5.56 0.72
C LEU A 189 -5.85 -6.08 0.84
N LYS A 190 -6.78 -5.38 0.17
CA LYS A 190 -8.21 -5.73 0.23
C LYS A 190 -8.50 -7.10 -0.38
N ARG A 191 -7.87 -7.46 -1.48
CA ARG A 191 -8.07 -8.77 -2.11
C ARG A 191 -7.47 -9.92 -1.30
N GLU A 192 -6.29 -9.70 -0.72
CA GLU A 192 -5.57 -10.75 -0.02
C GLU A 192 -6.09 -11.01 1.40
N ARG A 193 -6.63 -10.00 2.10
CA ARG A 193 -6.98 -10.14 3.52
C ARG A 193 -8.37 -9.64 3.93
N TYR A 194 -9.01 -8.77 3.14
CA TYR A 194 -10.26 -8.15 3.56
C TYR A 194 -11.49 -8.70 2.83
N TYR A 195 -11.47 -8.78 1.49
CA TYR A 195 -12.63 -9.24 0.74
C TYR A 195 -12.95 -10.72 0.99
N GLY A 196 -14.24 -11.01 1.20
CA GLY A 196 -14.72 -12.35 1.51
C GLY A 196 -14.63 -12.71 2.99
N ARG A 197 -14.16 -11.80 3.84
CA ARG A 197 -14.19 -11.92 5.30
C ARG A 197 -15.18 -10.93 5.91
N ARG A 198 -15.73 -11.28 7.08
CA ARG A 198 -16.58 -10.39 7.88
C ARG A 198 -15.86 -10.16 9.20
N PHE A 199 -15.45 -8.94 9.44
CA PHE A 199 -14.83 -8.51 10.69
C PHE A 199 -15.93 -8.12 11.66
N THR A 200 -15.88 -8.62 12.88
CA THR A 200 -16.92 -8.45 13.92
C THR A 200 -16.51 -7.51 15.03
N SER A 201 -15.25 -7.09 15.05
CA SER A 201 -14.77 -6.06 15.95
C SER A 201 -13.77 -5.11 15.26
N ARG A 202 -13.60 -3.94 15.88
CA ARG A 202 -12.59 -2.96 15.48
C ARG A 202 -11.19 -3.54 15.59
N ASP A 203 -10.90 -4.19 16.70
CA ASP A 203 -9.55 -4.67 17.02
C ASP A 203 -9.13 -5.80 16.07
N GLU A 204 -10.06 -6.71 15.72
CA GLU A 204 -9.81 -7.75 14.70
C GLU A 204 -9.41 -7.12 13.35
N LEU A 205 -10.11 -6.07 12.93
CA LEU A 205 -9.82 -5.37 11.68
C LEU A 205 -8.48 -4.61 11.75
N VAL A 206 -8.19 -3.93 12.86
CA VAL A 206 -6.91 -3.23 13.09
C VAL A 206 -5.76 -4.24 13.05
N GLN A 207 -5.85 -5.33 13.80
CA GLN A 207 -4.83 -6.37 13.85
C GLN A 207 -4.58 -6.98 12.46
N MET A 208 -5.63 -7.20 11.66
CA MET A 208 -5.49 -7.67 10.28
C MET A 208 -4.70 -6.68 9.43
N ILE A 209 -5.01 -5.38 9.52
CA ILE A 209 -4.33 -4.34 8.74
C ILE A 209 -2.85 -4.25 9.14
N GLU A 210 -2.54 -4.17 10.42
CA GLU A 210 -1.17 -4.06 10.95
C GLU A 210 -0.32 -5.28 10.59
N SER A 211 -0.86 -6.48 10.82
CA SER A 211 -0.20 -7.72 10.45
C SER A 211 0.05 -7.81 8.94
N TYR A 212 -0.90 -7.29 8.13
CA TYR A 212 -0.72 -7.29 6.69
C TYR A 212 0.35 -6.32 6.23
N ILE A 213 0.43 -5.11 6.78
CA ILE A 213 1.46 -4.14 6.41
C ILE A 213 2.85 -4.67 6.76
N THR A 214 3.00 -5.31 7.93
CA THR A 214 4.25 -5.99 8.31
C THR A 214 4.60 -7.09 7.30
N TYR A 215 3.65 -7.99 7.01
CA TYR A 215 3.83 -9.03 6.00
C TYR A 215 4.17 -8.46 4.61
N TYR A 216 3.50 -7.38 4.19
CA TYR A 216 3.73 -6.73 2.90
C TYR A 216 5.16 -6.17 2.78
N ASN A 217 5.64 -5.51 3.82
CA ASN A 217 6.98 -4.94 3.82
C ASN A 217 8.09 -6.00 3.93
N GLU A 218 7.90 -7.02 4.75
CA GLU A 218 8.98 -7.92 5.19
C GLU A 218 8.96 -9.29 4.51
N ARG A 219 7.79 -9.74 4.02
CA ARG A 219 7.64 -11.12 3.54
C ARG A 219 6.98 -11.25 2.16
N ARG A 220 6.29 -10.21 1.70
CA ARG A 220 5.59 -10.27 0.43
C ARG A 220 6.54 -9.94 -0.71
N VAL A 221 7.06 -10.96 -1.40
CA VAL A 221 7.91 -10.78 -2.58
C VAL A 221 7.13 -10.16 -3.75
N GLN A 222 7.81 -9.31 -4.52
CA GLN A 222 7.24 -8.58 -5.65
C GLN A 222 8.10 -8.74 -6.89
N ARG A 223 7.50 -9.14 -8.01
CA ARG A 223 8.21 -9.33 -9.29
C ARG A 223 8.85 -8.06 -9.83
N ASN A 224 8.17 -6.93 -9.67
CA ASN A 224 8.67 -5.62 -10.09
C ASN A 224 9.86 -5.13 -9.26
N LEU A 225 10.15 -5.76 -8.12
CA LEU A 225 11.34 -5.54 -7.29
C LEU A 225 12.45 -6.59 -7.53
N GLY A 226 12.31 -7.44 -8.56
CA GLY A 226 13.25 -8.52 -8.82
C GLY A 226 13.03 -9.76 -7.96
N VAL A 227 11.77 -10.01 -7.54
CA VAL A 227 11.38 -11.10 -6.61
C VAL A 227 11.98 -10.88 -5.21
N LEU A 228 12.04 -9.63 -4.79
CA LEU A 228 12.42 -9.20 -3.44
C LEU A 228 11.19 -8.69 -2.68
N THR A 229 11.31 -8.68 -1.37
CA THR A 229 10.38 -7.91 -0.52
C THR A 229 10.72 -6.41 -0.57
N PRO A 230 9.78 -5.52 -0.23
CA PRO A 230 10.07 -4.09 -0.09
C PRO A 230 11.25 -3.79 0.83
N LEU A 231 11.34 -4.47 1.98
CA LEU A 231 12.40 -4.25 2.95
C LEU A 231 13.76 -4.74 2.44
N GLU A 232 13.83 -5.91 1.78
CA GLU A 232 15.06 -6.40 1.15
C GLU A 232 15.55 -5.44 0.07
N LYS A 233 14.66 -4.93 -0.79
CA LYS A 233 15.01 -3.94 -1.81
C LYS A 233 15.59 -2.67 -1.19
N HIS A 234 15.00 -2.20 -0.07
CA HIS A 234 15.47 -1.05 0.69
C HIS A 234 16.87 -1.29 1.29
N GLN A 235 17.07 -2.47 1.91
CA GLN A 235 18.35 -2.84 2.54
C GLN A 235 19.47 -2.99 1.51
N LEU A 236 19.20 -3.62 0.37
CA LEU A 236 20.20 -3.73 -0.71
C LEU A 236 20.69 -2.37 -1.20
N PHE A 237 19.83 -1.37 -1.28
CA PHE A 237 20.27 -0.01 -1.62
C PHE A 237 21.20 0.57 -0.56
N LYS A 238 20.86 0.41 0.73
CA LYS A 238 21.69 0.91 1.84
C LYS A 238 23.06 0.24 1.92
N LEU A 239 23.17 -1.02 1.49
CA LEU A 239 24.45 -1.72 1.46
C LEU A 239 25.32 -1.35 0.25
N ALA A 240 24.71 -0.81 -0.80
CA ALA A 240 25.39 -0.39 -2.03
C ALA A 240 25.78 1.10 -2.04
N ALA A 241 25.23 1.92 -1.13
CA ALA A 241 25.48 3.34 -0.98
C ALA A 241 26.58 3.63 0.04
#